data_e51a1c7a215c3cb282638bee4e966ab8
#
_entry.id   e51a1c7a215c3cb282638bee4e966ab8
#
_cell.length_a   1.000
_cell.length_b   1.000
_cell.length_c   1.000
_cell.angle_alpha   90.00
_cell.angle_beta   90.00
_cell.angle_gamma   90.00
#
_symmetry.space_group_name_H-M   'P 1'
#
loop_
_entity.id
_entity.type
_entity.pdbx_description
1 polymer ?
#
loop_
_entity_poly.entity_id
_entity_poly.type
_entity_poly.pdbx_seq_one_letter_code
_entity_poly.pdbx_strand_id
1 'polypeptide(L)'
;MKKLCSLVLGFLLLSLSVQAQQYDVLDQVARDARKSWGMEGPHRFDDIPALTKAPKGYKPFYVSHYGRHGSRYCWSSKTYTLLHDVFAKAGELNVLTPYGKEFAARYEDFWMEPWINTGDLVPLGYDQHQRIGRFVYDQFPQVFKGSRRVDAVSSTAQRCIVSMSAFVTGLTARNGDLQVRQGSNHAGMSIIAPPSAPKSMLRHFKGEDDPIALESVADYTKRNGPGKQILARLFTDTEFLKDFKGGEENFLDELWSLITNYHNYETRPLFDDLFTDQDRVAAWDVSNYFSFYTDIRQRYTVIPLLEDIMQKADAAFADPSQAANLRFGHDYIVEAFATLLNLNNCGVIPENPDDAKYWFQSYNVPMAATLLFVFYKGKKGDILFKVLWNEVEATLPQLEPVQGPYYRWDDFTAWAQAMMAAHPEVK
;
A
#
# COMPACT_ATOMS: atom_id res chain seq x y z
N MET A 1 -43.11 -16.03 10.98
CA MET A 1 -42.11 -17.08 11.13
C MET A 1 -41.14 -17.17 9.93
N LYS A 2 -41.61 -17.25 8.66
CA LYS A 2 -40.71 -17.37 7.48
C LYS A 2 -39.70 -16.18 7.32
N LYS A 3 -40.07 -14.94 7.61
CA LYS A 3 -39.18 -13.78 7.53
C LYS A 3 -38.12 -13.72 8.65
N LEU A 4 -38.44 -14.26 9.84
CA LEU A 4 -37.48 -14.33 10.95
C LEU A 4 -36.41 -15.39 10.72
N CYS A 5 -36.80 -16.55 10.15
CA CYS A 5 -35.85 -17.61 9.76
C CYS A 5 -34.88 -17.15 8.66
N SER A 6 -35.34 -16.35 7.69
CA SER A 6 -34.47 -15.82 6.63
C SER A 6 -33.44 -14.81 7.15
N LEU A 7 -33.80 -13.97 8.13
CA LEU A 7 -32.86 -13.05 8.77
C LEU A 7 -31.81 -13.79 9.62
N VAL A 8 -32.22 -14.78 10.41
CA VAL A 8 -31.30 -15.58 11.23
C VAL A 8 -30.38 -16.42 10.36
N LEU A 9 -30.87 -16.97 9.24
CA LEU A 9 -30.03 -17.73 8.30
C LEU A 9 -29.03 -16.81 7.57
N GLY A 10 -29.43 -15.56 7.23
CA GLY A 10 -28.56 -14.55 6.65
C GLY A 10 -27.43 -14.13 7.61
N PHE A 11 -27.72 -13.92 8.89
CA PHE A 11 -26.72 -13.63 9.91
C PHE A 11 -25.78 -14.81 10.17
N LEU A 12 -26.29 -16.04 10.18
CA LEU A 12 -25.45 -17.25 10.33
C LEU A 12 -24.53 -17.48 9.13
N LEU A 13 -25.00 -17.22 7.92
CA LEU A 13 -24.18 -17.33 6.71
C LEU A 13 -23.11 -16.23 6.63
N LEU A 14 -23.42 -14.99 7.07
CA LEU A 14 -22.46 -13.91 7.18
C LEU A 14 -21.42 -14.20 8.26
N SER A 15 -21.80 -14.69 9.42
CA SER A 15 -20.86 -15.06 10.50
C SER A 15 -19.96 -16.23 10.11
N LEU A 16 -20.48 -17.23 9.39
CA LEU A 16 -19.68 -18.35 8.87
C LEU A 16 -18.71 -17.93 7.76
N SER A 17 -19.10 -16.98 6.91
CA SER A 17 -18.21 -16.43 5.87
C SER A 17 -17.11 -15.54 6.46
N VAL A 18 -17.41 -14.77 7.49
CA VAL A 18 -16.41 -13.97 8.23
C VAL A 18 -15.44 -14.90 8.97
N GLN A 19 -15.91 -15.95 9.65
CA GLN A 19 -15.03 -16.93 10.30
C GLN A 19 -14.16 -17.73 9.30
N ALA A 20 -14.69 -18.10 8.14
CA ALA A 20 -13.91 -18.78 7.10
C ALA A 20 -12.83 -17.86 6.51
N GLN A 21 -13.14 -16.58 6.32
CA GLN A 21 -12.17 -15.55 5.89
C GLN A 21 -11.11 -15.28 6.96
N GLN A 22 -11.48 -15.36 8.22
CA GLN A 22 -10.66 -15.17 9.40
C GLN A 22 -9.49 -16.17 9.50
N TYR A 23 -9.77 -17.47 9.32
CA TYR A 23 -8.72 -18.49 9.32
C TYR A 23 -7.75 -18.37 8.14
N ASP A 24 -8.20 -17.81 7.01
CA ASP A 24 -7.39 -17.76 5.80
C ASP A 24 -6.27 -16.70 5.84
N VAL A 25 -6.48 -15.51 6.44
CA VAL A 25 -5.50 -14.41 6.42
C VAL A 25 -4.24 -14.75 7.23
N LEU A 26 -4.39 -15.16 8.50
CA LEU A 26 -3.25 -15.51 9.35
C LEU A 26 -2.50 -16.74 8.82
N ASP A 27 -3.24 -17.74 8.34
CA ASP A 27 -2.69 -18.93 7.67
C ASP A 27 -1.91 -18.55 6.41
N GLN A 28 -2.41 -17.61 5.62
CA GLN A 28 -1.69 -17.13 4.43
C GLN A 28 -0.37 -16.43 4.79
N VAL A 29 -0.37 -15.59 5.83
CA VAL A 29 0.85 -14.92 6.33
C VAL A 29 1.83 -15.94 6.90
N ALA A 30 1.35 -16.96 7.62
CA ALA A 30 2.19 -18.03 8.17
C ALA A 30 2.84 -18.88 7.05
N ARG A 31 2.10 -19.20 5.99
CA ARG A 31 2.57 -20.05 4.89
C ARG A 31 3.43 -19.31 3.86
N ASP A 32 3.20 -18.02 3.65
CA ASP A 32 3.98 -17.18 2.73
C ASP A 32 4.65 -16.05 3.50
N ALA A 33 5.89 -16.27 3.92
CA ALA A 33 6.70 -15.29 4.66
C ALA A 33 6.74 -13.90 3.98
N ARG A 34 6.60 -13.84 2.64
CA ARG A 34 6.58 -12.59 1.87
C ARG A 34 5.36 -11.72 2.17
N LYS A 35 4.23 -12.32 2.60
CA LYS A 35 3.07 -11.54 3.06
C LYS A 35 3.34 -10.84 4.39
N SER A 36 4.19 -11.43 5.26
CA SER A 36 4.57 -10.80 6.52
C SER A 36 5.43 -9.53 6.34
N TRP A 37 6.04 -9.33 5.16
CA TRP A 37 6.77 -8.09 4.86
C TRP A 37 5.83 -6.88 4.69
N GLY A 38 4.52 -7.10 4.59
CA GLY A 38 3.51 -6.05 4.51
C GLY A 38 3.81 -5.05 3.38
N MET A 39 3.69 -3.76 3.71
CA MET A 39 3.98 -2.68 2.76
C MET A 39 5.47 -2.52 2.42
N GLU A 40 6.39 -3.05 3.21
CA GLU A 40 7.83 -2.96 2.91
C GLU A 40 8.31 -4.02 1.92
N GLY A 41 7.49 -5.04 1.63
CA GLY A 41 7.81 -6.09 0.66
C GLY A 41 7.76 -5.61 -0.79
N PRO A 42 8.55 -6.25 -1.69
CA PRO A 42 8.51 -5.94 -3.12
C PRO A 42 7.18 -6.38 -3.76
N HIS A 43 6.70 -5.61 -4.74
CA HIS A 43 5.55 -5.99 -5.57
C HIS A 43 5.82 -7.30 -6.32
N ARG A 44 4.81 -8.13 -6.38
CA ARG A 44 4.85 -9.45 -7.02
C ARG A 44 3.91 -9.47 -8.20
N PHE A 45 4.39 -10.11 -9.27
CA PHE A 45 3.63 -10.27 -10.50
C PHE A 45 3.23 -11.74 -10.72
N ASP A 46 3.26 -12.52 -9.65
CA ASP A 46 2.86 -13.92 -9.70
C ASP A 46 1.33 -14.01 -9.69
N ASP A 47 0.79 -14.92 -10.47
CA ASP A 47 -0.62 -15.28 -10.45
C ASP A 47 -1.61 -14.13 -10.74
N ILE A 48 -1.25 -13.15 -11.58
CA ILE A 48 -2.18 -12.13 -12.03
C ILE A 48 -3.31 -12.78 -12.84
N PRO A 49 -4.57 -12.71 -12.38
CA PRO A 49 -5.69 -13.32 -13.08
C PRO A 49 -5.97 -12.59 -14.39
N ALA A 50 -6.55 -13.32 -15.35
CA ALA A 50 -7.02 -12.71 -16.59
C ALA A 50 -8.13 -11.69 -16.29
N LEU A 51 -8.03 -10.50 -16.87
CA LEU A 51 -9.03 -9.45 -16.70
C LEU A 51 -10.36 -9.82 -17.35
N THR A 52 -11.46 -9.47 -16.67
CA THR A 52 -12.82 -9.61 -17.20
C THR A 52 -12.99 -8.82 -18.50
N LYS A 53 -13.56 -9.44 -19.52
CA LYS A 53 -13.82 -8.77 -20.80
C LYS A 53 -14.84 -7.63 -20.65
N ALA A 54 -14.61 -6.56 -21.40
CA ALA A 54 -15.51 -5.43 -21.43
C ALA A 54 -16.95 -5.85 -21.84
N PRO A 55 -17.98 -5.23 -21.25
CA PRO A 55 -19.36 -5.43 -21.68
C PRO A 55 -19.53 -5.15 -23.19
N LYS A 56 -20.44 -5.87 -23.82
CA LYS A 56 -20.64 -5.78 -25.28
C LYS A 56 -20.93 -4.33 -25.72
N GLY A 57 -20.09 -3.83 -26.61
CA GLY A 57 -20.24 -2.48 -27.19
C GLY A 57 -19.40 -1.41 -26.50
N TYR A 58 -18.71 -1.73 -25.40
CA TYR A 58 -17.79 -0.82 -24.72
C TYR A 58 -16.35 -1.08 -25.11
N LYS A 59 -15.57 -0.01 -25.25
CA LYS A 59 -14.14 -0.07 -25.60
C LYS A 59 -13.36 0.81 -24.63
N PRO A 60 -12.17 0.32 -24.16
CA PRO A 60 -11.30 1.14 -23.34
C PRO A 60 -10.74 2.31 -24.17
N PHE A 61 -10.69 3.50 -23.57
CA PHE A 61 -10.25 4.70 -24.27
C PHE A 61 -9.38 5.66 -23.43
N TYR A 62 -9.39 5.55 -22.11
CA TYR A 62 -8.61 6.40 -21.21
C TYR A 62 -8.26 5.63 -19.95
N VAL A 63 -7.10 5.95 -19.33
CA VAL A 63 -6.70 5.44 -18.02
C VAL A 63 -6.26 6.57 -17.10
N SER A 64 -6.54 6.42 -15.82
CA SER A 64 -6.05 7.29 -14.75
C SER A 64 -5.36 6.42 -13.70
N HIS A 65 -4.15 6.78 -13.32
CA HIS A 65 -3.28 5.98 -12.47
C HIS A 65 -2.78 6.76 -11.27
N TYR A 66 -2.69 6.09 -10.14
CA TYR A 66 -1.83 6.48 -9.02
C TYR A 66 -0.99 5.29 -8.60
N GLY A 67 0.33 5.47 -8.47
CA GLY A 67 1.26 4.43 -8.05
C GLY A 67 2.20 4.90 -6.95
N ARG A 68 2.54 3.99 -6.04
CA ARG A 68 3.64 4.11 -5.10
C ARG A 68 4.97 3.99 -5.86
N HIS A 69 6.05 4.61 -5.37
CA HIS A 69 7.40 4.35 -5.85
C HIS A 69 7.76 2.86 -5.77
N GLY A 70 8.70 2.41 -6.58
CA GLY A 70 9.21 1.03 -6.58
C GLY A 70 10.03 0.66 -5.35
N SER A 71 10.53 -0.57 -5.33
CA SER A 71 11.45 -1.09 -4.30
C SER A 71 12.60 -0.13 -4.03
N ARG A 72 12.94 0.05 -2.74
CA ARG A 72 13.92 1.01 -2.24
C ARG A 72 14.64 0.48 -0.99
N TYR A 73 15.77 1.06 -0.65
CA TYR A 73 16.36 0.92 0.68
C TYR A 73 15.43 1.46 1.77
N CYS A 74 15.62 1.12 3.05
CA CYS A 74 14.82 1.68 4.13
C CYS A 74 14.73 3.20 4.02
N TRP A 75 13.59 3.77 4.37
CA TRP A 75 13.34 5.21 4.22
C TRP A 75 14.13 6.07 5.21
N SER A 76 14.59 5.47 6.32
CA SER A 76 15.30 6.16 7.39
C SER A 76 16.68 5.54 7.62
N SER A 77 17.72 6.38 7.63
CA SER A 77 19.06 5.96 8.00
C SER A 77 19.17 5.50 9.47
N LYS A 78 18.20 5.91 10.32
CA LYS A 78 18.16 5.51 11.73
C LYS A 78 18.00 4.01 11.92
N THR A 79 17.26 3.35 11.04
CA THR A 79 17.11 1.89 11.05
C THR A 79 18.47 1.23 11.04
N TYR A 80 19.35 1.67 10.15
CA TYR A 80 20.68 1.09 10.04
C TYR A 80 21.61 1.49 11.19
N THR A 81 21.65 2.78 11.53
CA THR A 81 22.57 3.26 12.57
C THR A 81 22.21 2.74 13.96
N LEU A 82 20.93 2.68 14.31
CA LEU A 82 20.51 2.15 15.60
C LEU A 82 20.91 0.69 15.77
N LEU A 83 20.65 -0.14 14.77
CA LEU A 83 21.00 -1.56 14.83
C LEU A 83 22.52 -1.75 14.91
N HIS A 84 23.30 -1.00 14.13
CA HIS A 84 24.76 -1.01 14.21
C HIS A 84 25.25 -0.65 15.63
N ASP A 85 24.78 0.47 16.18
CA ASP A 85 25.22 0.96 17.48
C ASP A 85 24.82 0.01 18.62
N VAL A 86 23.63 -0.59 18.54
CA VAL A 86 23.17 -1.60 19.51
C VAL A 86 24.03 -2.85 19.47
N PHE A 87 24.32 -3.41 18.29
CA PHE A 87 25.16 -4.60 18.18
C PHE A 87 26.62 -4.32 18.58
N ALA A 88 27.19 -3.17 18.24
CA ALA A 88 28.49 -2.73 18.67
C ALA A 88 28.57 -2.66 20.22
N LYS A 89 27.55 -2.01 20.84
CA LYS A 89 27.47 -1.88 22.31
C LYS A 89 27.31 -3.23 23.01
N ALA A 90 26.46 -4.10 22.48
CA ALA A 90 26.28 -5.45 23.00
C ALA A 90 27.56 -6.29 22.91
N GLY A 91 28.38 -6.10 21.87
CA GLY A 91 29.69 -6.70 21.71
C GLY A 91 30.67 -6.21 22.77
N GLU A 92 30.76 -4.88 23.01
CA GLU A 92 31.60 -4.28 24.07
C GLU A 92 31.26 -4.83 25.47
N LEU A 93 29.98 -4.98 25.76
CA LEU A 93 29.46 -5.46 27.04
C LEU A 93 29.55 -7.00 27.17
N ASN A 94 29.89 -7.72 26.10
CA ASN A 94 29.88 -9.18 26.04
C ASN A 94 28.51 -9.81 26.38
N VAL A 95 27.41 -9.16 25.98
CA VAL A 95 26.04 -9.64 26.23
C VAL A 95 25.40 -10.28 24.99
N LEU A 96 26.12 -10.47 23.89
CA LEU A 96 25.64 -11.22 22.74
C LEU A 96 25.62 -12.73 23.02
N THR A 97 24.52 -13.39 22.67
CA THR A 97 24.46 -14.86 22.61
C THR A 97 25.38 -15.39 21.50
N PRO A 98 25.65 -16.71 21.42
CA PRO A 98 26.34 -17.26 20.24
C PRO A 98 25.67 -16.90 18.92
N TYR A 99 24.33 -17.04 18.83
CA TYR A 99 23.54 -16.63 17.67
C TYR A 99 23.60 -15.11 17.45
N GLY A 100 23.51 -14.30 18.52
CA GLY A 100 23.63 -12.85 18.44
C GLY A 100 24.95 -12.38 17.86
N LYS A 101 26.07 -13.08 18.15
CA LYS A 101 27.40 -12.81 17.55
C LYS A 101 27.42 -13.08 16.06
N GLU A 102 26.80 -14.19 15.61
CA GLU A 102 26.68 -14.53 14.19
C GLU A 102 25.79 -13.53 13.45
N PHE A 103 24.66 -13.14 14.06
CA PHE A 103 23.76 -12.13 13.50
C PHE A 103 24.47 -10.78 13.38
N ALA A 104 25.14 -10.31 14.43
CA ALA A 104 25.87 -9.05 14.44
C ALA A 104 26.99 -9.02 13.37
N ALA A 105 27.70 -10.13 13.17
CA ALA A 105 28.72 -10.23 12.12
C ALA A 105 28.10 -10.13 10.71
N ARG A 106 26.98 -10.84 10.45
CA ARG A 106 26.23 -10.73 9.18
C ARG A 106 25.74 -9.30 8.95
N TYR A 107 25.31 -8.64 10.02
CA TYR A 107 24.82 -7.26 9.97
C TYR A 107 25.94 -6.27 9.68
N GLU A 108 27.11 -6.43 10.31
CA GLU A 108 28.29 -5.59 10.08
C GLU A 108 28.77 -5.64 8.61
N ASP A 109 28.72 -6.81 8.00
CA ASP A 109 29.09 -6.98 6.58
C ASP A 109 28.04 -6.37 5.62
N PHE A 110 26.82 -6.10 6.11
CA PHE A 110 25.69 -5.70 5.27
C PHE A 110 25.36 -4.20 5.34
N TRP A 111 25.37 -3.58 6.53
CA TRP A 111 24.65 -2.33 6.83
C TRP A 111 25.15 -1.09 6.09
N MET A 112 26.44 -1.01 5.76
CA MET A 112 27.08 0.21 5.24
C MET A 112 26.52 0.64 3.88
N GLU A 113 26.35 -0.30 2.96
CA GLU A 113 25.82 -0.01 1.63
C GLU A 113 24.37 0.49 1.68
N PRO A 114 23.44 -0.20 2.36
CA PRO A 114 22.07 0.29 2.50
C PRO A 114 21.96 1.63 3.23
N TRP A 115 22.82 1.86 4.22
CA TRP A 115 22.85 3.14 4.96
C TRP A 115 23.21 4.32 4.06
N ILE A 116 24.23 4.17 3.21
CA ILE A 116 24.64 5.23 2.26
C ILE A 116 23.52 5.54 1.27
N ASN A 117 22.78 4.53 0.85
CA ASN A 117 21.73 4.62 -0.16
C ASN A 117 20.32 4.78 0.45
N THR A 118 20.21 5.19 1.71
CA THR A 118 18.94 5.33 2.43
C THR A 118 17.87 6.05 1.61
N GLY A 119 16.74 5.39 1.39
CA GLY A 119 15.57 5.94 0.69
C GLY A 119 15.65 5.96 -0.83
N ASP A 120 16.78 5.58 -1.41
CA ASP A 120 16.96 5.54 -2.86
C ASP A 120 16.29 4.32 -3.48
N LEU A 121 15.77 4.51 -4.69
CA LEU A 121 15.20 3.43 -5.50
C LEU A 121 16.28 2.42 -5.87
N VAL A 122 15.96 1.12 -5.72
CA VAL A 122 16.86 0.04 -6.15
C VAL A 122 16.54 -0.42 -7.57
N PRO A 123 17.46 -1.18 -8.25
CA PRO A 123 17.21 -1.70 -9.60
C PRO A 123 15.90 -2.46 -9.73
N LEU A 124 15.53 -3.27 -8.73
CA LEU A 124 14.25 -3.98 -8.70
C LEU A 124 13.06 -3.01 -8.80
N GLY A 125 13.11 -1.86 -8.12
CA GLY A 125 12.05 -0.85 -8.16
C GLY A 125 11.88 -0.23 -9.54
N TYR A 126 12.98 -0.05 -10.28
CA TYR A 126 12.96 0.38 -11.67
C TYR A 126 12.30 -0.67 -12.57
N ASP A 127 12.70 -1.94 -12.44
CA ASP A 127 12.17 -3.05 -13.22
C ASP A 127 10.67 -3.28 -12.95
N GLN A 128 10.23 -3.14 -11.70
CA GLN A 128 8.81 -3.22 -11.33
C GLN A 128 7.98 -2.22 -12.15
N HIS A 129 8.36 -0.95 -12.14
CA HIS A 129 7.61 0.08 -12.87
C HIS A 129 7.67 -0.08 -14.39
N GLN A 130 8.81 -0.50 -14.96
CA GLN A 130 8.85 -0.87 -16.37
C GLN A 130 7.86 -1.99 -16.72
N ARG A 131 7.78 -3.01 -15.86
CA ARG A 131 6.88 -4.14 -16.04
C ARG A 131 5.43 -3.72 -15.96
N ILE A 132 5.07 -2.86 -14.99
CA ILE A 132 3.72 -2.30 -14.86
C ILE A 132 3.34 -1.46 -16.09
N GLY A 133 4.25 -0.60 -16.57
CA GLY A 133 4.01 0.19 -17.78
C GLY A 133 3.73 -0.68 -19.01
N ARG A 134 4.50 -1.76 -19.19
CA ARG A 134 4.26 -2.75 -20.26
C ARG A 134 2.92 -3.46 -20.10
N PHE A 135 2.60 -3.90 -18.87
CA PHE A 135 1.32 -4.55 -18.55
C PHE A 135 0.15 -3.64 -18.93
N VAL A 136 0.17 -2.37 -18.53
CA VAL A 136 -0.91 -1.41 -18.84
C VAL A 136 -1.12 -1.26 -20.34
N TYR A 137 -0.03 -1.19 -21.11
CA TYR A 137 -0.14 -1.16 -22.57
C TYR A 137 -0.70 -2.47 -23.13
N ASP A 138 -0.15 -3.60 -22.71
CA ASP A 138 -0.49 -4.92 -23.26
C ASP A 138 -1.97 -5.30 -22.97
N GLN A 139 -2.51 -4.86 -21.82
CA GLN A 139 -3.91 -5.07 -21.47
C GLN A 139 -4.88 -4.09 -22.17
N PHE A 140 -4.42 -2.86 -22.46
CA PHE A 140 -5.29 -1.81 -22.98
C PHE A 140 -4.68 -1.13 -24.24
N PRO A 141 -4.24 -1.87 -25.27
CA PRO A 141 -3.52 -1.29 -26.42
C PRO A 141 -4.35 -0.27 -27.19
N GLN A 142 -5.70 -0.37 -27.15
CA GLN A 142 -6.58 0.59 -27.81
C GLN A 142 -6.49 2.00 -27.19
N VAL A 143 -6.21 2.08 -25.90
CA VAL A 143 -6.05 3.36 -25.18
C VAL A 143 -4.82 4.11 -25.70
N PHE A 144 -3.77 3.39 -26.06
CA PHE A 144 -2.45 3.93 -26.41
C PHE A 144 -2.13 3.87 -27.92
N LYS A 145 -3.15 3.71 -28.77
CA LYS A 145 -2.94 3.59 -30.21
C LYS A 145 -2.56 4.94 -30.84
N GLY A 146 -1.48 4.95 -31.64
CA GLY A 146 -1.00 6.16 -32.33
C GLY A 146 -0.28 7.14 -31.42
N SER A 147 -0.28 8.43 -31.78
CA SER A 147 0.44 9.49 -31.09
C SER A 147 -0.38 10.18 -29.98
N ARG A 148 -1.08 9.39 -29.15
CA ARG A 148 -1.91 9.94 -28.08
C ARG A 148 -1.06 10.47 -26.93
N ARG A 149 -1.61 11.44 -26.18
CA ARG A 149 -0.94 12.13 -25.09
C ARG A 149 -1.01 11.33 -23.78
N VAL A 150 0.13 11.26 -23.10
CA VAL A 150 0.27 10.71 -21.74
C VAL A 150 0.90 11.79 -20.87
N ASP A 151 0.16 12.25 -19.86
CA ASP A 151 0.67 13.19 -18.88
C ASP A 151 1.03 12.42 -17.60
N ALA A 152 2.28 12.49 -17.17
CA ALA A 152 2.81 11.81 -15.99
C ALA A 152 3.38 12.84 -15.01
N VAL A 153 2.99 12.73 -13.75
CA VAL A 153 3.47 13.60 -12.67
C VAL A 153 3.91 12.78 -11.47
N SER A 154 4.91 13.26 -10.74
CA SER A 154 5.39 12.58 -9.54
C SER A 154 5.57 13.52 -8.36
N SER A 155 5.60 12.96 -7.16
CA SER A 155 6.17 13.62 -5.99
C SER A 155 7.62 14.04 -6.27
N THR A 156 8.11 15.04 -5.55
CA THR A 156 9.48 15.56 -5.72
C THR A 156 10.57 14.62 -5.17
N ALA A 157 10.19 13.51 -4.54
CA ALA A 157 11.15 12.51 -4.08
C ALA A 157 11.82 11.79 -5.27
N GLN A 158 13.14 11.64 -5.21
CA GLN A 158 13.96 11.00 -6.26
C GLN A 158 13.37 9.64 -6.69
N ARG A 159 13.05 8.77 -5.74
CA ARG A 159 12.46 7.44 -6.02
C ARG A 159 11.15 7.50 -6.80
N CYS A 160 10.31 8.53 -6.57
CA CYS A 160 9.06 8.68 -7.31
C CYS A 160 9.30 9.17 -8.74
N ILE A 161 10.26 10.09 -8.93
CA ILE A 161 10.65 10.60 -10.25
C ILE A 161 11.21 9.47 -11.12
N VAL A 162 12.10 8.64 -10.55
CA VAL A 162 12.70 7.51 -11.26
C VAL A 162 11.66 6.44 -11.54
N SER A 163 10.74 6.15 -10.61
CA SER A 163 9.62 5.22 -10.82
C SER A 163 8.70 5.67 -11.95
N MET A 164 8.36 6.95 -12.01
CA MET A 164 7.60 7.55 -13.11
C MET A 164 8.29 7.33 -14.45
N SER A 165 9.58 7.64 -14.52
CA SER A 165 10.37 7.47 -15.75
C SER A 165 10.48 6.02 -16.17
N ALA A 166 10.63 5.09 -15.22
CA ALA A 166 10.65 3.65 -15.47
C ALA A 166 9.33 3.14 -16.07
N PHE A 167 8.19 3.55 -15.48
CA PHE A 167 6.86 3.21 -16.00
C PHE A 167 6.68 3.72 -17.44
N VAL A 168 7.00 5.00 -17.68
CA VAL A 168 6.94 5.62 -19.01
C VAL A 168 7.84 4.88 -20.00
N THR A 169 9.05 4.50 -19.59
CA THR A 169 9.95 3.68 -20.44
C THR A 169 9.30 2.35 -20.82
N GLY A 170 8.66 1.66 -19.85
CA GLY A 170 7.91 0.42 -20.12
C GLY A 170 6.76 0.62 -21.11
N LEU A 171 6.02 1.70 -20.97
CA LEU A 171 4.89 2.05 -21.84
C LEU A 171 5.36 2.41 -23.25
N THR A 172 6.37 3.29 -23.39
CA THR A 172 6.90 3.76 -24.69
C THR A 172 7.69 2.69 -25.42
N ALA A 173 8.23 1.71 -24.72
CA ALA A 173 8.82 0.51 -25.35
C ALA A 173 7.80 -0.30 -26.18
N ARG A 174 6.50 -0.13 -25.92
CA ARG A 174 5.40 -0.73 -26.69
C ARG A 174 4.89 0.18 -27.81
N ASN A 175 4.93 1.49 -27.59
CA ASN A 175 4.56 2.48 -28.61
C ASN A 175 5.38 3.77 -28.45
N GLY A 176 6.41 3.93 -29.26
CA GLY A 176 7.29 5.09 -29.28
C GLY A 176 6.65 6.38 -29.83
N ASP A 177 5.47 6.30 -30.46
CA ASP A 177 4.77 7.46 -31.03
C ASP A 177 3.98 8.25 -29.96
N LEU A 178 3.86 7.74 -28.73
CA LEU A 178 3.15 8.41 -27.65
C LEU A 178 3.78 9.76 -27.32
N GLN A 179 2.93 10.79 -27.18
CA GLN A 179 3.36 12.12 -26.77
C GLN A 179 3.37 12.20 -25.23
N VAL A 180 4.50 11.87 -24.63
CA VAL A 180 4.65 11.83 -23.18
C VAL A 180 5.14 13.18 -22.64
N ARG A 181 4.47 13.67 -21.59
CA ARG A 181 4.89 14.81 -20.78
C ARG A 181 5.13 14.32 -19.35
N GLN A 182 6.34 14.55 -18.85
CA GLN A 182 6.71 14.18 -17.47
C GLN A 182 6.99 15.44 -16.67
N GLY A 183 6.54 15.45 -15.40
CA GLY A 183 6.79 16.56 -14.50
C GLY A 183 6.84 16.13 -13.03
N SER A 184 7.59 16.94 -12.26
CA SER A 184 7.63 16.85 -10.80
C SER A 184 7.86 18.26 -10.27
N ASN A 185 6.96 18.74 -9.42
CA ASN A 185 7.05 20.09 -8.88
C ASN A 185 6.32 20.22 -7.53
N HIS A 186 6.70 21.23 -6.76
CA HIS A 186 6.13 21.45 -5.42
C HIS A 186 4.64 21.85 -5.45
N ALA A 187 4.16 22.51 -6.49
CA ALA A 187 2.75 22.91 -6.59
C ALA A 187 1.82 21.69 -6.69
N GLY A 188 2.28 20.59 -7.33
CA GLY A 188 1.53 19.35 -7.43
C GLY A 188 1.51 18.49 -6.17
N MET A 189 2.34 18.81 -5.16
CA MET A 189 2.46 17.98 -3.95
C MET A 189 1.15 17.94 -3.13
N SER A 190 0.33 18.97 -3.18
CA SER A 190 -0.99 18.96 -2.51
C SER A 190 -1.96 17.90 -3.06
N ILE A 191 -1.71 17.41 -4.27
CA ILE A 191 -2.50 16.37 -4.94
C ILE A 191 -1.77 15.02 -4.88
N ILE A 192 -0.47 15.03 -5.20
CA ILE A 192 0.33 13.78 -5.36
C ILE A 192 0.75 13.18 -4.03
N ALA A 193 1.02 14.03 -3.04
CA ALA A 193 1.42 13.63 -1.70
C ALA A 193 0.90 14.67 -0.70
N PRO A 194 -0.42 14.81 -0.53
CA PRO A 194 -0.97 15.76 0.42
C PRO A 194 -0.32 15.54 1.79
N PRO A 195 -0.02 16.60 2.52
CA PRO A 195 0.55 16.48 3.85
C PRO A 195 -0.37 15.62 4.70
N SER A 196 0.19 14.76 5.53
CA SER A 196 -0.57 14.05 6.56
C SER A 196 -1.54 15.04 7.24
N ALA A 197 -2.76 14.60 7.48
CA ALA A 197 -3.92 15.41 7.87
C ALA A 197 -3.55 16.65 8.69
N PRO A 198 -4.15 17.80 8.44
CA PRO A 198 -3.95 18.98 9.27
C PRO A 198 -4.05 18.60 10.73
N LYS A 199 -3.23 19.19 11.62
CA LYS A 199 -3.28 18.90 13.06
C LYS A 199 -4.69 19.03 13.65
N SER A 200 -5.56 19.83 13.02
CA SER A 200 -6.98 19.94 13.34
C SER A 200 -7.76 18.65 13.06
N MET A 201 -7.49 17.96 11.94
CA MET A 201 -8.11 16.65 11.65
C MET A 201 -7.56 15.56 12.58
N LEU A 202 -6.25 15.56 12.83
CA LEU A 202 -5.64 14.64 13.80
C LEU A 202 -6.14 14.87 15.24
N ARG A 203 -6.58 16.08 15.58
CA ARG A 203 -7.22 16.36 16.90
C ARG A 203 -8.60 15.75 17.04
N HIS A 204 -9.36 15.65 15.93
CA HIS A 204 -10.64 14.94 15.94
C HIS A 204 -10.50 13.42 16.09
N PHE A 205 -9.28 12.89 15.90
CA PHE A 205 -9.01 11.46 15.90
C PHE A 205 -8.14 10.98 17.07
N LYS A 206 -7.92 11.81 18.09
CA LYS A 206 -7.17 11.44 19.31
C LYS A 206 -7.97 11.75 20.56
N GLY A 207 -8.29 10.72 21.32
CA GLY A 207 -8.95 10.84 22.63
C GLY A 207 -10.45 10.52 22.60
N GLU A 208 -11.17 10.97 23.63
CA GLU A 208 -12.61 10.70 23.84
C GLU A 208 -13.53 11.21 22.71
N ASP A 209 -13.03 12.14 21.88
CA ASP A 209 -13.74 12.70 20.72
C ASP A 209 -13.45 11.96 19.41
N ASP A 210 -12.67 10.86 19.44
CA ASP A 210 -12.41 10.06 18.23
C ASP A 210 -13.68 9.31 17.83
N PRO A 211 -14.31 9.64 16.66
CA PRO A 211 -15.50 8.92 16.22
C PRO A 211 -15.22 7.46 15.87
N ILE A 212 -13.93 7.08 15.76
CA ILE A 212 -13.46 5.73 15.49
C ILE A 212 -12.90 5.17 16.81
N ALA A 213 -13.74 4.51 17.59
CA ALA A 213 -13.38 3.90 18.86
C ALA A 213 -12.50 2.65 18.69
N LEU A 214 -11.31 2.83 18.11
CA LEU A 214 -10.31 1.78 17.97
C LEU A 214 -9.32 1.83 19.15
N GLU A 215 -8.91 0.66 19.62
CA GLU A 215 -7.81 0.50 20.58
C GLU A 215 -6.56 1.23 20.11
N SER A 216 -5.78 1.82 21.04
CA SER A 216 -4.53 2.47 20.65
C SER A 216 -3.53 1.46 20.08
N VAL A 217 -2.67 1.92 19.15
CA VAL A 217 -1.61 1.06 18.58
C VAL A 217 -0.71 0.50 19.67
N ALA A 218 -0.39 1.30 20.69
CA ALA A 218 0.47 0.87 21.81
C ALA A 218 -0.16 -0.27 22.61
N ASP A 219 -1.46 -0.20 22.93
CA ASP A 219 -2.16 -1.25 23.67
C ASP A 219 -2.32 -2.51 22.81
N TYR A 220 -2.64 -2.34 21.52
CA TYR A 220 -2.72 -3.45 20.57
C TYR A 220 -1.38 -4.18 20.44
N THR A 221 -0.27 -3.43 20.30
CA THR A 221 1.09 -3.97 20.22
C THR A 221 1.47 -4.74 21.48
N LYS A 222 1.14 -4.19 22.65
CA LYS A 222 1.42 -4.87 23.92
C LYS A 222 0.71 -6.22 24.05
N ARG A 223 -0.48 -6.34 23.46
CA ARG A 223 -1.32 -7.53 23.54
C ARG A 223 -1.00 -8.57 22.47
N ASN A 224 -0.71 -8.13 21.25
CA ASN A 224 -0.60 -8.98 20.06
C ASN A 224 0.80 -9.06 19.46
N GLY A 225 1.73 -8.20 19.88
CA GLY A 225 3.07 -8.14 19.32
C GLY A 225 3.92 -9.39 19.61
N PRO A 226 5.00 -9.58 18.86
CA PRO A 226 5.94 -10.65 19.13
C PRO A 226 6.53 -10.49 20.52
N GLY A 227 6.68 -11.61 21.23
CA GLY A 227 7.20 -11.58 22.60
C GLY A 227 8.69 -11.26 22.67
N LYS A 228 9.18 -11.04 23.89
CA LYS A 228 10.61 -10.74 24.17
C LYS A 228 11.57 -11.89 23.85
N GLN A 229 11.09 -13.07 23.45
CA GLN A 229 11.93 -14.20 23.04
C GLN A 229 12.88 -13.86 21.89
N ILE A 230 12.54 -12.90 21.03
CA ILE A 230 13.42 -12.42 19.95
C ILE A 230 14.68 -11.78 20.54
N LEU A 231 14.53 -10.93 21.58
CA LEU A 231 15.66 -10.31 22.26
C LEU A 231 16.54 -11.38 22.93
N ALA A 232 15.94 -12.39 23.58
CA ALA A 232 16.67 -13.47 24.24
C ALA A 232 17.45 -14.36 23.25
N ARG A 233 17.10 -14.39 21.98
CA ARG A 233 17.90 -15.03 20.94
C ARG A 233 19.17 -14.26 20.62
N LEU A 234 19.12 -12.91 20.70
CA LEU A 234 20.25 -12.03 20.37
C LEU A 234 21.13 -11.72 21.57
N PHE A 235 20.53 -11.51 22.75
CA PHE A 235 21.20 -10.97 23.93
C PHE A 235 20.99 -11.84 25.16
N THR A 236 22.03 -11.95 25.99
CA THR A 236 21.98 -12.58 27.33
C THR A 236 21.45 -11.62 28.40
N ASP A 237 21.56 -10.30 28.13
CA ASP A 237 21.08 -9.23 28.97
C ASP A 237 20.62 -8.07 28.05
N THR A 238 19.46 -7.48 28.33
CA THR A 238 18.86 -6.39 27.53
C THR A 238 18.83 -5.06 28.25
N GLU A 239 19.35 -4.96 29.48
CA GLU A 239 19.30 -3.73 30.30
C GLU A 239 19.94 -2.54 29.58
N PHE A 240 21.03 -2.77 28.81
CA PHE A 240 21.74 -1.75 28.04
C PHE A 240 20.88 -1.09 26.96
N LEU A 241 19.79 -1.72 26.49
CA LEU A 241 18.89 -1.14 25.49
C LEU A 241 18.19 0.12 25.98
N LYS A 242 18.08 0.31 27.30
CA LYS A 242 17.53 1.53 27.90
C LYS A 242 18.37 2.78 27.61
N ASP A 243 19.63 2.63 27.30
CA ASP A 243 20.53 3.72 26.92
C ASP A 243 20.21 4.26 25.51
N PHE A 244 19.50 3.51 24.72
CA PHE A 244 19.03 3.92 23.39
C PHE A 244 17.62 4.49 23.43
N LYS A 245 17.38 5.50 22.60
CA LYS A 245 16.07 6.16 22.55
C LYS A 245 14.96 5.16 22.18
N GLY A 246 13.96 5.02 23.06
CA GLY A 246 12.84 4.11 22.88
C GLY A 246 13.10 2.67 23.33
N GLY A 247 14.34 2.35 23.78
CA GLY A 247 14.67 1.08 24.42
C GLY A 247 14.40 -0.16 23.55
N GLU A 248 13.96 -1.22 24.21
CA GLU A 248 13.65 -2.51 23.59
C GLU A 248 12.61 -2.40 22.47
N GLU A 249 11.57 -1.59 22.65
CA GLU A 249 10.47 -1.44 21.69
C GLU A 249 11.00 -0.85 20.37
N ASN A 250 11.72 0.27 20.43
CA ASN A 250 12.26 0.90 19.23
C ASN A 250 13.32 0.02 18.54
N PHE A 251 14.10 -0.75 19.28
CA PHE A 251 15.02 -1.71 18.69
C PHE A 251 14.29 -2.80 17.91
N LEU A 252 13.22 -3.36 18.46
CA LEU A 252 12.40 -4.37 17.78
C LEU A 252 11.70 -3.81 16.54
N ASP A 253 11.20 -2.57 16.59
CA ASP A 253 10.57 -1.91 15.46
C ASP A 253 11.56 -1.68 14.30
N GLU A 254 12.77 -1.20 14.60
CA GLU A 254 13.78 -0.98 13.57
C GLU A 254 14.34 -2.32 13.02
N LEU A 255 14.44 -3.33 13.88
CA LEU A 255 14.82 -4.68 13.46
C LEU A 255 13.76 -5.27 12.52
N TRP A 256 12.48 -5.12 12.84
CA TRP A 256 11.39 -5.55 11.97
C TRP A 256 11.38 -4.77 10.64
N SER A 257 11.58 -3.46 10.69
CA SER A 257 11.72 -2.62 9.49
C SER A 257 12.85 -3.08 8.58
N LEU A 258 14.00 -3.47 9.15
CA LEU A 258 15.09 -4.05 8.37
C LEU A 258 14.67 -5.35 7.71
N ILE A 259 14.12 -6.30 8.49
CA ILE A 259 13.79 -7.65 8.03
C ILE A 259 12.72 -7.66 6.94
N THR A 260 11.76 -6.76 7.01
CA THR A 260 10.73 -6.64 5.99
C THR A 260 11.18 -5.92 4.72
N ASN A 261 12.21 -5.06 4.82
CA ASN A 261 12.66 -4.23 3.72
C ASN A 261 13.85 -4.79 2.94
N TYR A 262 14.82 -5.47 3.58
CA TYR A 262 16.08 -5.83 2.92
C TYR A 262 15.91 -6.73 1.68
N HIS A 263 14.82 -7.47 1.56
CA HIS A 263 14.45 -8.28 0.40
C HIS A 263 14.22 -7.47 -0.90
N ASN A 264 14.18 -6.14 -0.81
CA ASN A 264 14.10 -5.29 -1.98
C ASN A 264 15.43 -5.17 -2.75
N TYR A 265 16.55 -5.44 -2.09
CA TYR A 265 17.89 -5.24 -2.65
C TYR A 265 18.89 -6.37 -2.33
N GLU A 266 18.53 -7.30 -1.45
CA GLU A 266 19.33 -8.46 -1.12
C GLU A 266 18.53 -9.75 -1.37
N THR A 267 19.12 -10.66 -2.10
CA THR A 267 18.47 -11.94 -2.45
C THR A 267 18.84 -13.09 -1.50
N ARG A 268 19.93 -12.93 -0.72
CA ARG A 268 20.32 -13.91 0.29
C ARG A 268 19.44 -13.78 1.53
N PRO A 269 19.03 -14.88 2.16
CA PRO A 269 18.17 -14.84 3.36
C PRO A 269 19.02 -14.52 4.61
N LEU A 270 19.59 -13.31 4.69
CA LEU A 270 20.57 -12.94 5.71
C LEU A 270 19.99 -12.94 7.13
N PHE A 271 18.72 -12.60 7.30
CA PHE A 271 18.11 -12.31 8.61
C PHE A 271 16.79 -13.06 8.84
N ASP A 272 16.36 -13.89 7.91
CA ASP A 272 15.06 -14.58 7.95
C ASP A 272 14.96 -15.60 9.09
N ASP A 273 16.09 -16.10 9.55
CA ASP A 273 16.20 -17.10 10.61
C ASP A 273 15.95 -16.53 12.02
N LEU A 274 15.88 -15.21 12.18
CA LEU A 274 15.63 -14.58 13.49
C LEU A 274 14.21 -14.78 13.99
N PHE A 275 13.22 -14.68 13.11
CA PHE A 275 11.79 -14.76 13.45
C PHE A 275 11.24 -16.14 13.09
N THR A 276 10.56 -16.79 14.04
CA THR A 276 9.74 -17.97 13.73
C THR A 276 8.51 -17.56 12.93
N ASP A 277 7.79 -18.52 12.34
CA ASP A 277 6.54 -18.24 11.64
C ASP A 277 5.52 -17.53 12.55
N GLN A 278 5.45 -17.93 13.82
CA GLN A 278 4.57 -17.31 14.81
C GLN A 278 4.99 -15.87 15.11
N ASP A 279 6.31 -15.61 15.26
CA ASP A 279 6.83 -14.26 15.49
C ASP A 279 6.55 -13.35 14.29
N ARG A 280 6.71 -13.86 13.06
CA ARG A 280 6.40 -13.11 11.83
C ARG A 280 4.92 -12.75 11.71
N VAL A 281 4.02 -13.67 12.04
CA VAL A 281 2.58 -13.42 12.04
C VAL A 281 2.23 -12.35 13.07
N ALA A 282 2.76 -12.43 14.29
CA ALA A 282 2.52 -11.45 15.34
C ALA A 282 3.08 -10.06 14.99
N ALA A 283 4.31 -9.99 14.45
CA ALA A 283 4.92 -8.74 14.03
C ALA A 283 4.17 -8.11 12.85
N TRP A 284 3.75 -8.93 11.88
CA TRP A 284 2.92 -8.45 10.78
C TRP A 284 1.57 -7.93 11.28
N ASP A 285 0.90 -8.64 12.19
CA ASP A 285 -0.42 -8.26 12.71
C ASP A 285 -0.40 -6.86 13.35
N VAL A 286 0.61 -6.59 14.17
CA VAL A 286 0.82 -5.27 14.79
C VAL A 286 1.14 -4.20 13.75
N SER A 287 2.04 -4.48 12.82
CA SER A 287 2.40 -3.55 11.74
C SER A 287 1.20 -3.28 10.82
N ASN A 288 0.40 -4.30 10.53
CA ASN A 288 -0.83 -4.19 9.77
C ASN A 288 -1.88 -3.33 10.49
N TYR A 289 -2.03 -3.54 11.80
CA TYR A 289 -2.94 -2.73 12.60
C TYR A 289 -2.51 -1.27 12.67
N PHE A 290 -1.21 -0.99 12.78
CA PHE A 290 -0.67 0.37 12.72
C PHE A 290 -1.05 1.08 11.41
N SER A 291 -0.85 0.43 10.27
CA SER A 291 -1.24 0.96 8.97
C SER A 291 -2.74 1.22 8.91
N PHE A 292 -3.57 0.22 9.23
CA PHE A 292 -5.02 0.37 9.27
C PHE A 292 -5.47 1.52 10.17
N TYR A 293 -4.97 1.57 11.41
CA TYR A 293 -5.29 2.60 12.39
C TYR A 293 -4.99 4.02 11.89
N THR A 294 -3.87 4.16 11.19
CA THR A 294 -3.43 5.44 10.64
C THR A 294 -4.25 5.83 9.41
N ASP A 295 -4.40 4.90 8.47
CA ASP A 295 -4.97 5.19 7.15
C ASP A 295 -6.48 5.38 7.19
N ILE A 296 -7.19 4.63 8.02
CA ILE A 296 -8.62 4.83 8.19
C ILE A 296 -8.95 6.25 8.71
N ARG A 297 -8.05 6.84 9.48
CA ARG A 297 -8.17 8.21 9.99
C ARG A 297 -7.74 9.27 8.97
N GLN A 298 -6.79 8.94 8.12
CA GLN A 298 -6.23 9.86 7.12
C GLN A 298 -6.93 9.77 5.76
N ARG A 299 -7.85 8.83 5.56
CA ARG A 299 -8.45 8.55 4.25
C ARG A 299 -9.04 9.76 3.54
N TYR A 300 -9.56 10.74 4.26
CA TYR A 300 -10.13 11.94 3.65
C TYR A 300 -9.08 12.95 3.18
N THR A 301 -7.82 12.84 3.63
CA THR A 301 -6.75 13.75 3.18
C THR A 301 -6.44 13.61 1.69
N VAL A 302 -6.85 12.51 1.06
CA VAL A 302 -6.67 12.25 -0.38
C VAL A 302 -7.86 12.69 -1.25
N ILE A 303 -8.83 13.42 -0.68
CA ILE A 303 -9.93 14.04 -1.45
C ILE A 303 -9.39 14.91 -2.62
N PRO A 304 -8.34 15.74 -2.47
CA PRO A 304 -7.79 16.50 -3.60
C PRO A 304 -7.30 15.60 -4.75
N LEU A 305 -6.77 14.41 -4.46
CA LEU A 305 -6.39 13.42 -5.47
C LEU A 305 -7.63 12.87 -6.19
N LEU A 306 -8.69 12.54 -5.45
CA LEU A 306 -9.95 12.08 -6.03
C LEU A 306 -10.56 13.15 -6.95
N GLU A 307 -10.59 14.41 -6.51
CA GLU A 307 -11.05 15.55 -7.33
C GLU A 307 -10.23 15.69 -8.61
N ASP A 308 -8.90 15.62 -8.53
CA ASP A 308 -8.02 15.69 -9.71
C ASP A 308 -8.26 14.52 -10.68
N ILE A 309 -8.47 13.30 -10.17
CA ILE A 309 -8.82 12.14 -11.00
C ILE A 309 -10.15 12.37 -11.74
N MET A 310 -11.18 12.86 -11.04
CA MET A 310 -12.48 13.13 -11.64
C MET A 310 -12.39 14.23 -12.70
N GLN A 311 -11.77 15.36 -12.40
CA GLN A 311 -11.59 16.48 -13.34
C GLN A 311 -10.80 16.08 -14.59
N LYS A 312 -9.71 15.30 -14.42
CA LYS A 312 -8.91 14.82 -15.55
C LYS A 312 -9.65 13.78 -16.40
N ALA A 313 -10.46 12.93 -15.77
CA ALA A 313 -11.29 11.96 -16.48
C ALA A 313 -12.34 12.68 -17.34
N ASP A 314 -13.08 13.63 -16.78
CA ASP A 314 -14.11 14.39 -17.50
C ASP A 314 -13.48 15.18 -18.67
N ALA A 315 -12.31 15.79 -18.47
CA ALA A 315 -11.57 16.45 -19.55
C ALA A 315 -11.14 15.48 -20.66
N ALA A 316 -10.68 14.28 -20.29
CA ALA A 316 -10.27 13.26 -21.26
C ALA A 316 -11.44 12.65 -22.04
N PHE A 317 -12.65 12.66 -21.49
CA PHE A 317 -13.86 12.20 -22.21
C PHE A 317 -14.20 13.11 -23.40
N ALA A 318 -13.85 14.40 -23.31
CA ALA A 318 -14.01 15.38 -24.37
C ALA A 318 -12.79 15.49 -25.30
N ASP A 319 -11.63 14.97 -24.90
CA ASP A 319 -10.37 15.05 -25.68
C ASP A 319 -9.86 13.65 -26.09
N PRO A 320 -10.19 13.20 -27.32
CA PRO A 320 -9.73 11.90 -27.79
C PRO A 320 -8.21 11.75 -27.89
N SER A 321 -7.44 12.85 -27.86
CA SER A 321 -6.00 12.79 -27.89
C SER A 321 -5.39 12.34 -26.56
N GLN A 322 -6.08 12.51 -25.43
CA GLN A 322 -5.63 12.12 -24.09
C GLN A 322 -5.78 10.61 -23.90
N ALA A 323 -4.68 9.90 -23.68
CA ALA A 323 -4.66 8.47 -23.37
C ALA A 323 -4.62 8.22 -21.85
N ALA A 324 -3.77 8.95 -21.14
CA ALA A 324 -3.54 8.67 -19.72
C ALA A 324 -3.15 9.90 -18.92
N ASN A 325 -3.56 9.90 -17.63
CA ASN A 325 -2.96 10.72 -16.58
C ASN A 325 -2.37 9.80 -15.52
N LEU A 326 -1.05 9.86 -15.33
CA LEU A 326 -0.28 8.99 -14.46
C LEU A 326 0.27 9.80 -13.29
N ARG A 327 0.14 9.24 -12.07
CA ARG A 327 0.63 9.89 -10.83
C ARG A 327 1.49 8.92 -10.05
N PHE A 328 2.61 9.42 -9.50
CA PHE A 328 3.59 8.59 -8.77
C PHE A 328 3.93 9.23 -7.44
N GLY A 329 3.69 8.50 -6.36
CA GLY A 329 3.85 9.01 -5.00
C GLY A 329 4.24 7.92 -4.01
N HIS A 330 3.49 7.83 -2.92
CA HIS A 330 3.86 7.12 -1.71
C HIS A 330 2.79 6.11 -1.26
N ASP A 331 3.21 5.20 -0.36
CA ASP A 331 2.40 4.18 0.30
C ASP A 331 1.16 4.75 0.99
N TYR A 332 1.36 5.71 1.92
CA TYR A 332 0.29 6.30 2.71
C TYR A 332 -0.83 6.96 1.85
N ILE A 333 -0.53 7.34 0.60
CA ILE A 333 -1.55 7.82 -0.32
C ILE A 333 -2.32 6.66 -0.97
N VAL A 334 -1.62 5.59 -1.37
CA VAL A 334 -2.30 4.39 -1.91
C VAL A 334 -3.20 3.78 -0.86
N GLU A 335 -2.73 3.64 0.39
CA GLU A 335 -3.49 3.11 1.53
C GLU A 335 -4.72 3.97 1.84
N ALA A 336 -4.51 5.28 2.04
CA ALA A 336 -5.61 6.21 2.29
C ALA A 336 -6.61 6.24 1.13
N PHE A 337 -6.15 6.15 -0.12
CA PHE A 337 -7.03 6.17 -1.28
C PHE A 337 -7.80 4.85 -1.45
N ALA A 338 -7.17 3.70 -1.21
CA ALA A 338 -7.84 2.41 -1.20
C ALA A 338 -8.92 2.34 -0.11
N THR A 339 -8.62 2.84 1.10
CA THR A 339 -9.60 2.88 2.22
C THR A 339 -10.70 3.90 2.00
N LEU A 340 -10.41 5.07 1.39
CA LEU A 340 -11.43 6.05 0.98
C LEU A 340 -12.43 5.46 -0.02
N LEU A 341 -11.91 4.76 -1.03
CA LEU A 341 -12.70 4.07 -2.05
C LEU A 341 -13.31 2.76 -1.55
N ASN A 342 -12.99 2.34 -0.33
CA ASN A 342 -13.39 1.05 0.26
C ASN A 342 -13.16 -0.14 -0.69
N LEU A 343 -12.03 -0.14 -1.41
CA LEU A 343 -11.70 -1.20 -2.37
C LEU A 343 -11.70 -2.57 -1.68
N ASN A 344 -12.45 -3.53 -2.20
CA ASN A 344 -12.56 -4.88 -1.64
C ASN A 344 -12.92 -4.90 -0.13
N ASN A 345 -13.64 -3.88 0.35
CA ASN A 345 -14.00 -3.63 1.76
C ASN A 345 -12.82 -3.24 2.68
N CYS A 346 -11.67 -2.81 2.17
CA CYS A 346 -10.51 -2.49 3.03
C CYS A 346 -10.73 -1.23 3.91
N GLY A 347 -11.76 -0.45 3.66
CA GLY A 347 -12.15 0.72 4.47
C GLY A 347 -13.19 0.44 5.55
N VAL A 348 -13.57 -0.83 5.77
CA VAL A 348 -14.51 -1.23 6.84
C VAL A 348 -13.84 -1.08 8.20
N ILE A 349 -14.53 -0.42 9.13
CA ILE A 349 -14.09 -0.27 10.52
C ILE A 349 -14.79 -1.35 11.34
N PRO A 350 -14.08 -2.37 11.83
CA PRO A 350 -14.68 -3.44 12.63
C PRO A 350 -15.01 -2.94 14.05
N GLU A 351 -16.01 -3.57 14.68
CA GLU A 351 -16.32 -3.34 16.09
C GLU A 351 -15.20 -3.84 17.02
N ASN A 352 -14.61 -4.99 16.67
CA ASN A 352 -13.47 -5.54 17.39
C ASN A 352 -12.17 -5.19 16.65
N PRO A 353 -11.20 -4.50 17.30
CA PRO A 353 -9.91 -4.14 16.69
C PRO A 353 -9.13 -5.34 16.13
N ASP A 354 -9.27 -6.51 16.74
CA ASP A 354 -8.63 -7.74 16.28
C ASP A 354 -9.12 -8.21 14.91
N ASP A 355 -10.26 -7.73 14.45
CA ASP A 355 -10.83 -8.07 13.15
C ASP A 355 -10.33 -7.16 12.02
N ALA A 356 -9.56 -6.11 12.33
CA ALA A 356 -9.02 -5.18 11.32
C ALA A 356 -8.24 -5.91 10.22
N LYS A 357 -7.46 -6.92 10.58
CA LYS A 357 -6.66 -7.76 9.68
C LYS A 357 -7.47 -8.51 8.62
N TYR A 358 -8.77 -8.71 8.85
CA TYR A 358 -9.63 -9.41 7.87
C TYR A 358 -10.20 -8.48 6.82
N TRP A 359 -10.18 -7.19 7.08
CA TRP A 359 -10.62 -6.14 6.16
C TRP A 359 -9.46 -5.48 5.45
N PHE A 360 -8.41 -5.12 6.19
CA PHE A 360 -7.24 -4.43 5.67
C PHE A 360 -5.99 -5.32 5.80
N GLN A 361 -5.26 -5.49 4.70
CA GLN A 361 -3.99 -6.21 4.67
C GLN A 361 -2.93 -5.35 4.01
N SER A 362 -1.92 -4.94 4.79
CA SER A 362 -0.82 -4.08 4.36
C SER A 362 0.02 -4.67 3.20
N TYR A 363 0.03 -6.00 3.05
CA TYR A 363 0.68 -6.65 1.91
C TYR A 363 -0.02 -6.40 0.56
N ASN A 364 -1.22 -5.81 0.56
CA ASN A 364 -1.88 -5.32 -0.66
C ASN A 364 -1.36 -3.95 -1.10
N VAL A 365 -0.49 -3.31 -0.31
CA VAL A 365 0.18 -2.06 -0.67
C VAL A 365 1.70 -2.22 -0.65
N PRO A 366 2.26 -3.21 -1.37
CA PRO A 366 3.71 -3.44 -1.43
C PRO A 366 4.44 -2.28 -2.13
N MET A 367 5.77 -2.32 -2.19
CA MET A 367 6.52 -1.44 -3.08
C MET A 367 5.98 -1.51 -4.51
N ALA A 368 5.92 -0.40 -5.22
CA ALA A 368 5.31 -0.26 -6.55
C ALA A 368 3.79 -0.59 -6.62
N ALA A 369 3.07 -0.57 -5.50
CA ALA A 369 1.61 -0.73 -5.52
C ALA A 369 0.92 0.30 -6.41
N THR A 370 -0.12 -0.12 -7.14
CA THR A 370 -0.82 0.73 -8.12
C THR A 370 -2.34 0.66 -7.99
N LEU A 371 -2.98 1.79 -8.24
CA LEU A 371 -4.41 1.92 -8.48
C LEU A 371 -4.60 2.46 -9.89
N LEU A 372 -5.28 1.70 -10.75
CA LEU A 372 -5.51 2.05 -12.16
C LEU A 372 -7.00 2.07 -12.45
N PHE A 373 -7.53 3.22 -12.77
CA PHE A 373 -8.88 3.38 -13.29
C PHE A 373 -8.84 3.23 -14.81
N VAL A 374 -9.60 2.32 -15.36
CA VAL A 374 -9.72 2.08 -16.79
C VAL A 374 -11.12 2.45 -17.24
N PHE A 375 -11.24 3.38 -18.19
CA PHE A 375 -12.50 3.93 -18.66
C PHE A 375 -12.89 3.38 -20.02
N TYR A 376 -14.18 3.04 -20.16
CA TYR A 376 -14.76 2.41 -21.33
C TYR A 376 -15.92 3.24 -21.85
N LYS A 377 -15.95 3.52 -23.16
CA LYS A 377 -17.00 4.28 -23.81
C LYS A 377 -17.96 3.36 -24.56
N GLY A 378 -19.24 3.48 -24.27
CA GLY A 378 -20.32 2.81 -24.97
C GLY A 378 -20.72 3.50 -26.28
N LYS A 379 -21.48 2.82 -27.13
CA LYS A 379 -21.96 3.37 -28.42
C LYS A 379 -22.82 4.63 -28.28
N LYS A 380 -23.54 4.77 -27.16
CA LYS A 380 -24.40 5.93 -26.86
C LYS A 380 -23.65 7.06 -26.14
N GLY A 381 -22.34 6.89 -25.89
CA GLY A 381 -21.51 7.87 -25.21
C GLY A 381 -21.46 7.70 -23.69
N ASP A 382 -22.20 6.76 -23.14
CA ASP A 382 -22.15 6.41 -21.72
C ASP A 382 -20.79 5.81 -21.31
N ILE A 383 -20.37 6.10 -20.09
CA ILE A 383 -19.04 5.74 -19.59
C ILE A 383 -19.18 4.70 -18.47
N LEU A 384 -18.46 3.59 -18.66
CA LEU A 384 -18.17 2.64 -17.60
C LEU A 384 -16.69 2.74 -17.21
N PHE A 385 -16.38 2.31 -15.99
CA PHE A 385 -15.01 2.16 -15.55
C PHE A 385 -14.85 0.90 -14.69
N LYS A 386 -13.60 0.47 -14.52
CA LYS A 386 -13.20 -0.48 -13.49
C LYS A 386 -11.91 -0.02 -12.84
N VAL A 387 -11.64 -0.50 -11.64
CA VAL A 387 -10.41 -0.25 -10.91
C VAL A 387 -9.58 -1.53 -10.86
N LEU A 388 -8.28 -1.41 -11.16
CA LEU A 388 -7.30 -2.44 -10.86
C LEU A 388 -6.48 -1.98 -9.66
N TRP A 389 -6.31 -2.88 -8.70
CA TRP A 389 -5.40 -2.73 -7.58
C TRP A 389 -4.30 -3.78 -7.73
N ASN A 390 -3.06 -3.33 -7.97
CA ASN A 390 -1.92 -4.21 -8.29
C ASN A 390 -2.26 -5.20 -9.43
N GLU A 391 -2.71 -4.67 -10.57
CA GLU A 391 -3.06 -5.43 -11.79
C GLU A 391 -4.28 -6.36 -11.66
N VAL A 392 -4.88 -6.47 -10.45
CA VAL A 392 -6.06 -7.30 -10.17
C VAL A 392 -7.32 -6.43 -10.08
N GLU A 393 -8.43 -6.91 -10.64
CA GLU A 393 -9.72 -6.21 -10.58
C GLU A 393 -10.21 -6.08 -9.13
N ALA A 394 -10.47 -4.84 -8.69
CA ALA A 394 -11.01 -4.52 -7.38
C ALA A 394 -12.51 -4.22 -7.44
N THR A 395 -13.20 -4.49 -6.33
CA THR A 395 -14.60 -4.13 -6.15
C THR A 395 -14.76 -2.78 -5.46
N LEU A 396 -15.87 -2.10 -5.76
CA LEU A 396 -16.34 -0.87 -5.11
C LEU A 396 -17.67 -1.19 -4.41
N PRO A 397 -17.65 -1.66 -3.16
CA PRO A 397 -18.85 -2.19 -2.48
C PRO A 397 -19.99 -1.18 -2.32
N GLN A 398 -19.69 0.12 -2.37
CA GLN A 398 -20.67 1.21 -2.30
C GLN A 398 -21.40 1.48 -3.62
N LEU A 399 -21.05 0.78 -4.70
CA LEU A 399 -21.65 0.94 -6.03
C LEU A 399 -22.22 -0.37 -6.54
N GLU A 400 -23.34 -0.28 -7.25
CA GLU A 400 -23.91 -1.43 -7.97
C GLU A 400 -23.19 -1.63 -9.30
N PRO A 401 -22.56 -2.80 -9.54
CA PRO A 401 -21.91 -3.07 -10.81
C PRO A 401 -22.94 -3.27 -11.93
N VAL A 402 -22.62 -2.74 -13.12
CA VAL A 402 -23.41 -3.00 -14.32
C VAL A 402 -23.24 -4.45 -14.78
N GLN A 403 -22.00 -4.94 -14.74
CA GLN A 403 -21.61 -6.32 -15.05
C GLN A 403 -20.20 -6.59 -14.51
N GLY A 404 -20.03 -7.59 -13.64
CA GLY A 404 -18.72 -7.92 -13.07
C GLY A 404 -18.08 -6.70 -12.40
N PRO A 405 -16.81 -6.36 -12.72
CA PRO A 405 -16.12 -5.24 -12.08
C PRO A 405 -16.36 -3.88 -12.76
N TYR A 406 -17.41 -3.76 -13.61
CA TYR A 406 -17.70 -2.54 -14.37
C TYR A 406 -18.79 -1.72 -13.71
N TYR A 407 -18.49 -0.45 -13.40
CA TYR A 407 -19.38 0.50 -12.75
C TYR A 407 -19.69 1.68 -13.67
N ARG A 408 -20.83 2.38 -13.47
CA ARG A 408 -21.14 3.62 -14.16
C ARG A 408 -20.33 4.76 -13.57
N TRP A 409 -19.75 5.59 -14.44
CA TRP A 409 -19.02 6.77 -13.99
C TRP A 409 -19.91 7.78 -13.29
N ASP A 410 -21.15 7.96 -13.77
CA ASP A 410 -22.12 8.87 -13.16
C ASP A 410 -22.47 8.46 -11.72
N ASP A 411 -22.63 7.16 -11.45
CA ASP A 411 -22.92 6.66 -10.09
C ASP A 411 -21.72 6.89 -9.16
N PHE A 412 -20.50 6.69 -9.67
CA PHE A 412 -19.27 6.96 -8.91
C PHE A 412 -19.13 8.44 -8.60
N THR A 413 -19.34 9.34 -9.57
CA THR A 413 -19.20 10.78 -9.35
C THR A 413 -20.25 11.31 -8.40
N ALA A 414 -21.50 10.79 -8.47
CA ALA A 414 -22.55 11.13 -7.51
C ALA A 414 -22.20 10.71 -6.09
N TRP A 415 -21.71 9.48 -5.91
CA TRP A 415 -21.21 9.00 -4.63
C TRP A 415 -20.03 9.85 -4.10
N ALA A 416 -19.04 10.11 -4.94
CA ALA A 416 -17.86 10.89 -4.57
C ALA A 416 -18.23 12.33 -4.15
N GLN A 417 -19.11 12.99 -4.88
CA GLN A 417 -19.61 14.33 -4.55
C GLN A 417 -20.37 14.36 -3.21
N ALA A 418 -21.23 13.36 -2.95
CA ALA A 418 -21.93 13.23 -1.69
C ALA A 418 -20.96 13.01 -0.50
N MET A 419 -19.95 12.15 -0.68
CA MET A 419 -18.91 11.89 0.30
C MET A 419 -18.09 13.16 0.59
N MET A 420 -17.62 13.87 -0.43
CA MET A 420 -16.87 15.12 -0.29
C MET A 420 -17.69 16.25 0.36
N ALA A 421 -18.99 16.29 0.10
CA ALA A 421 -19.90 17.26 0.74
C ALA A 421 -20.10 16.99 2.24
N ALA A 422 -19.98 15.72 2.65
CA ALA A 422 -20.03 15.32 4.05
C ALA A 422 -18.75 15.64 4.84
N HIS A 423 -17.63 15.97 4.15
CA HIS A 423 -16.31 16.27 4.73
C HIS A 423 -15.76 17.63 4.28
N PRO A 424 -16.47 18.76 4.55
CA PRO A 424 -16.08 20.09 4.11
C PRO A 424 -14.77 20.59 4.79
N GLU A 425 -14.37 19.98 5.91
CA GLU A 425 -13.16 20.30 6.66
C GLU A 425 -11.86 19.97 5.93
N VAL A 426 -11.93 19.21 4.85
CA VAL A 426 -10.76 18.78 4.05
C VAL A 426 -10.40 19.78 2.94
N LYS A 427 -11.25 20.77 2.70
CA LYS A 427 -11.08 21.77 1.64
C LYS A 427 -10.15 22.92 2.03
#